data_bf1a136f40028f3b60f45c7479094c84
#
_entry.id   bf1a136f40028f3b60f45c7479094c84
#
_cell.length_a   1.000
_cell.length_b   1.000
_cell.length_c   1.000
_cell.angle_alpha   90.00
_cell.angle_beta   90.00
_cell.angle_gamma   90.00
#
_symmetry.space_group_name_H-M   'P 1'
#
loop_
_entity.id
_entity.type
_entity.pdbx_description
1 polymer ?
#
loop_
_entity_poly.entity_id
_entity_poly.type
_entity_poly.pdbx_seq_one_letter_code
_entity_poly.pdbx_strand_id
1 'polypeptide(L)'
;MTTSSQPGALTADAVAERVQAFLAERTKQTWEPDTDLFASGTVTSMFAMELVVHLESTFDVVIDGPDLGLDSFRTVNTMTTLVLRLREAGR
;
A
#
# COMPACT_ATOMS: atom_id res chain seq x y z
N MET A 1 7.47 -17.02 19.06
CA MET A 1 7.74 -16.62 18.56
C MET A 1 8.15 -16.05 17.96
N THR A 2 8.27 -15.75 17.79
CA THR A 2 8.53 -15.21 17.19
C THR A 2 8.95 -14.75 16.64
N THR A 3 8.97 -14.39 16.38
CA THR A 3 9.28 -13.96 15.71
C THR A 3 9.90 -13.79 15.19
N SER A 4 9.88 -14.09 15.24
CA SER A 4 10.63 -13.83 14.52
C SER A 4 10.85 -13.05 13.56
N SER A 5 10.42 -12.10 13.53
CA SER A 5 10.54 -11.25 12.42
C SER A 5 11.94 -10.82 12.18
N GLN A 6 12.27 -10.70 10.94
CA GLN A 6 13.59 -10.28 10.53
C GLN A 6 13.68 -8.79 10.61
N PRO A 7 14.53 -8.22 11.45
CA PRO A 7 14.67 -6.78 11.47
C PRO A 7 15.05 -6.28 10.07
N GLY A 8 14.32 -5.34 9.57
CA GLY A 8 14.59 -4.77 8.27
C GLY A 8 13.98 -5.52 7.11
N ALA A 9 13.49 -6.72 7.35
CA ALA A 9 12.83 -7.47 6.29
C ALA A 9 11.37 -7.04 6.18
N LEU A 10 10.91 -6.76 4.99
CA LEU A 10 9.54 -6.36 4.75
C LEU A 10 8.92 -7.36 3.81
N THR A 11 7.87 -8.04 4.27
CA THR A 11 7.24 -9.08 3.48
C THR A 11 5.98 -8.55 2.80
N ALA A 12 5.56 -9.22 1.74
CA ALA A 12 4.34 -8.85 1.05
C ALA A 12 3.14 -8.89 1.99
N ASP A 13 3.09 -9.91 2.85
CA ASP A 13 1.97 -10.02 3.79
C ASP A 13 1.93 -8.84 4.76
N ALA A 14 3.09 -8.42 5.25
CA ALA A 14 3.15 -7.31 6.19
C ALA A 14 2.70 -6.01 5.52
N VAL A 15 3.12 -5.78 4.28
CA VAL A 15 2.70 -4.58 3.55
C VAL A 15 1.19 -4.62 3.32
N ALA A 16 0.68 -5.76 2.84
CA ALA A 16 -0.74 -5.88 2.55
C ALA A 16 -1.58 -5.64 3.80
N GLU A 17 -1.16 -6.20 4.93
CA GLU A 17 -1.90 -6.02 6.18
C GLU A 17 -1.97 -4.56 6.58
N ARG A 18 -0.87 -3.85 6.46
CA ARG A 18 -0.86 -2.44 6.83
C ARG A 18 -1.72 -1.60 5.91
N VAL A 19 -1.66 -1.88 4.61
CA VAL A 19 -2.49 -1.15 3.65
C VAL A 19 -3.96 -1.45 3.91
N GLN A 20 -4.30 -2.72 4.12
CA GLN A 20 -5.68 -3.10 4.39
C GLN A 20 -6.20 -2.47 5.68
N ALA A 21 -5.37 -2.39 6.71
CA ALA A 21 -5.77 -1.77 7.97
C ALA A 21 -6.04 -0.28 7.79
N PHE A 22 -5.20 0.40 7.03
CA PHE A 22 -5.41 1.82 6.75
C PHE A 22 -6.70 2.04 5.99
N LEU A 23 -6.93 1.23 4.95
CA LEU A 23 -8.15 1.34 4.15
C LEU A 23 -9.39 1.08 5.01
N ALA A 24 -9.33 0.03 5.84
CA ALA A 24 -10.47 -0.30 6.68
C ALA A 24 -10.79 0.81 7.66
N GLU A 25 -9.77 1.41 8.23
CA GLU A 25 -9.97 2.50 9.17
C GLU A 25 -10.59 3.72 8.50
N ARG A 26 -10.13 4.05 7.29
CA ARG A 26 -10.56 5.26 6.61
C ARG A 26 -11.90 5.08 5.90
N THR A 27 -12.20 3.88 5.42
CA THR A 27 -13.44 3.65 4.66
C THR A 27 -14.50 2.89 5.46
N LYS A 28 -14.13 2.34 6.61
CA LYS A 28 -15.02 1.53 7.44
C LYS A 28 -15.49 0.26 6.74
N GLN A 29 -14.67 -0.24 5.82
CA GLN A 29 -14.95 -1.45 5.07
C GLN A 29 -13.71 -2.33 5.05
N THR A 30 -13.93 -3.65 4.91
CA THR A 30 -12.84 -4.60 4.72
C THR A 30 -12.58 -4.75 3.22
N TRP A 31 -11.31 -4.77 2.84
CA TRP A 31 -10.93 -4.85 1.43
C TRP A 31 -10.11 -6.09 1.17
N GLU A 32 -10.49 -6.82 0.11
CA GLU A 32 -9.70 -7.94 -0.35
C GLU A 32 -8.49 -7.44 -1.12
N PRO A 33 -7.39 -8.19 -1.12
CA PRO A 33 -6.16 -7.69 -1.75
C PRO A 33 -6.27 -7.43 -3.25
N ASP A 34 -7.18 -8.10 -3.95
CA ASP A 34 -7.31 -7.96 -5.39
C ASP A 34 -8.52 -7.13 -5.80
N THR A 35 -9.22 -6.53 -4.87
CA THR A 35 -10.38 -5.70 -5.19
C THR A 35 -9.94 -4.37 -5.76
N ASP A 36 -10.59 -3.96 -6.86
CA ASP A 36 -10.35 -2.65 -7.47
C ASP A 36 -10.94 -1.58 -6.56
N LEU A 37 -10.08 -0.79 -5.97
CA LEU A 37 -10.48 0.18 -4.96
C LEU A 37 -11.29 1.33 -5.54
N PHE A 38 -11.06 1.65 -6.81
CA PHE A 38 -11.74 2.79 -7.42
C PHE A 38 -13.09 2.41 -8.03
N ALA A 39 -13.32 1.12 -8.26
CA ALA A 39 -14.51 0.69 -8.98
C ALA A 39 -15.80 1.02 -8.23
N SER A 40 -15.77 0.97 -6.91
CA SER A 40 -16.97 1.23 -6.11
C SER A 40 -17.24 2.71 -5.88
N GLY A 41 -16.24 3.56 -6.16
CA GLY A 41 -16.35 4.98 -5.87
C GLY A 41 -16.02 5.34 -4.44
N THR A 42 -15.80 4.35 -3.58
CA THR A 42 -15.44 4.61 -2.19
C THR A 42 -14.05 5.21 -2.09
N VAL A 43 -13.11 4.71 -2.90
CA VAL A 43 -11.76 5.24 -2.97
C VAL A 43 -11.67 6.11 -4.22
N THR A 44 -11.36 7.37 -4.02
CA THR A 44 -11.30 8.36 -5.10
C THR A 44 -9.86 8.74 -5.39
N SER A 45 -9.66 9.51 -6.46
CA SER A 45 -8.34 10.03 -6.78
C SER A 45 -7.79 10.88 -5.64
N MET A 46 -8.66 11.63 -4.97
CA MET A 46 -8.22 12.43 -3.83
C MET A 46 -7.73 11.54 -2.70
N PHE A 47 -8.45 10.46 -2.45
CA PHE A 47 -8.02 9.54 -1.41
C PHE A 47 -6.72 8.86 -1.79
N ALA A 48 -6.47 8.67 -3.09
CA ALA A 48 -5.20 8.09 -3.53
C ALA A 48 -4.02 8.94 -3.08
N MET A 49 -4.20 10.26 -3.02
CA MET A 49 -3.12 11.12 -2.51
C MET A 49 -2.80 10.80 -1.05
N GLU A 50 -3.83 10.50 -0.25
CA GLU A 50 -3.60 10.09 1.12
C GLU A 50 -2.88 8.76 1.19
N LEU A 51 -3.19 7.86 0.25
CA LEU A 51 -2.47 6.59 0.17
C LEU A 51 -1.00 6.81 -0.12
N VAL A 52 -0.68 7.74 -1.02
CA VAL A 52 0.71 8.05 -1.32
C VAL A 52 1.45 8.45 -0.05
N VAL A 53 0.88 9.39 0.69
CA VAL A 53 1.51 9.87 1.92
C VAL A 53 1.63 8.74 2.93
N HIS A 54 0.59 7.93 3.06
CA HIS A 54 0.60 6.83 4.02
C HIS A 54 1.70 5.82 3.69
N LEU A 55 1.80 5.44 2.42
CA LEU A 55 2.80 4.47 2.02
C LEU A 55 4.21 5.03 2.20
N GLU A 56 4.41 6.28 1.84
CA GLU A 56 5.73 6.89 1.97
C GLU A 56 6.17 6.95 3.43
N SER A 57 5.28 7.36 4.32
CA SER A 57 5.66 7.50 5.72
C SER A 57 5.71 6.17 6.45
N THR A 58 4.82 5.25 6.10
CA THR A 58 4.76 3.95 6.79
C THR A 58 5.93 3.05 6.40
N PHE A 59 6.29 3.07 5.13
CA PHE A 59 7.29 2.14 4.60
C PHE A 59 8.61 2.81 4.23
N ASP A 60 8.70 4.11 4.45
CA ASP A 60 9.92 4.87 4.20
C ASP A 60 10.37 4.72 2.75
N VAL A 61 9.47 5.00 1.83
CA VAL A 61 9.75 4.97 0.40
C VAL A 61 9.35 6.32 -0.20
N VAL A 62 9.87 6.59 -1.41
CA VAL A 62 9.52 7.79 -2.15
C VAL A 62 8.79 7.35 -3.41
N ILE A 63 7.57 7.87 -3.59
CA ILE A 63 6.74 7.52 -4.74
C ILE A 63 6.67 8.74 -5.66
N ASP A 64 7.22 8.62 -6.85
CA ASP A 64 7.19 9.75 -7.78
C ASP A 64 7.20 9.23 -9.22
N GLY A 65 7.10 10.15 -10.16
CA GLY A 65 7.18 9.85 -11.57
C GLY A 65 6.08 8.89 -12.00
N PRO A 66 6.45 7.89 -12.79
CA PRO A 66 5.45 6.97 -13.32
C PRO A 66 4.72 6.17 -12.25
N ASP A 67 5.28 6.07 -11.06
CA ASP A 67 4.65 5.31 -9.99
C ASP A 67 3.45 6.03 -9.38
N LEU A 68 3.24 7.29 -9.69
CA LEU A 68 2.12 8.06 -9.16
C LEU A 68 0.82 7.82 -9.90
N GLY A 69 0.80 6.98 -10.91
CA GLY A 69 -0.42 6.68 -11.65
C GLY A 69 -1.43 5.90 -10.83
N LEU A 70 -2.71 6.02 -11.20
CA LEU A 70 -3.77 5.34 -10.48
C LEU A 70 -3.62 3.83 -10.48
N ASP A 71 -3.02 3.29 -11.54
CA ASP A 71 -2.85 1.82 -11.61
C ASP A 71 -2.00 1.29 -10.48
N SER A 72 -1.07 2.09 -9.96
CA SER A 72 -0.24 1.67 -8.82
C SER A 72 -1.05 1.52 -7.54
N PHE A 73 -2.19 2.20 -7.46
CA PHE A 73 -3.00 2.24 -6.25
C PHE A 73 -4.34 1.54 -6.43
N ARG A 74 -4.50 0.79 -7.50
CA ARG A 74 -5.78 0.19 -7.84
C ARG A 74 -6.20 -0.92 -6.88
N THR A 75 -5.25 -1.72 -6.42
CA THR A 75 -5.54 -2.79 -5.46
C THR A 75 -4.48 -2.80 -4.37
N VAL A 76 -4.80 -3.50 -3.27
CA VAL A 76 -3.80 -3.72 -2.22
C VAL A 76 -2.59 -4.43 -2.80
N ASN A 77 -2.82 -5.38 -3.70
CA ASN A 77 -1.71 -6.13 -4.32
C ASN A 77 -0.79 -5.22 -5.14
N THR A 78 -1.34 -4.27 -5.91
CA THR A 78 -0.48 -3.39 -6.69
C THR A 78 0.32 -2.46 -5.78
N MET A 79 -0.27 -2.01 -4.70
CA MET A 79 0.45 -1.16 -3.75
C MET A 79 1.54 -1.96 -3.04
N THR A 80 1.25 -3.21 -2.71
CA THR A 80 2.25 -4.08 -2.08
C THR A 80 3.45 -4.27 -3.00
N THR A 81 3.20 -4.55 -4.27
CA THR A 81 4.27 -4.71 -5.25
C THR A 81 5.09 -3.43 -5.36
N LEU A 82 4.41 -2.29 -5.40
CA LEU A 82 5.08 -1.01 -5.51
C LEU A 82 6.01 -0.77 -4.32
N VAL A 83 5.50 -0.98 -3.11
CA VAL A 83 6.29 -0.73 -1.90
C VAL A 83 7.52 -1.62 -1.87
N LEU A 84 7.34 -2.91 -2.16
CA LEU A 84 8.47 -3.84 -2.12
C LEU A 84 9.53 -3.49 -3.16
N ARG A 85 9.10 -3.09 -4.35
CA ARG A 85 10.03 -2.70 -5.40
C ARG A 85 10.81 -1.45 -5.01
N LEU A 86 10.13 -0.47 -4.44
CA LEU A 86 10.79 0.77 -4.05
C LEU A 86 11.74 0.57 -2.88
N ARG A 87 11.35 -0.29 -1.93
CA ARG A 87 12.24 -0.60 -0.81
C ARG A 87 13.51 -1.27 -1.29
N GLU A 88 13.35 -2.18 -2.22
CA GLU A 88 14.52 -2.89 -2.75
C GLU A 88 15.41 -1.96 -3.54
N ALA A 89 14.81 -1.08 -4.35
CA ALA A 89 15.59 -0.15 -5.17
C ALA A 89 16.31 0.89 -4.32
N GLY A 90 15.77 1.20 -3.17
CA GLY A 90 16.35 2.22 -2.29
C GLY A 90 17.52 1.77 -1.45
N ARG A 91 17.89 0.50 -1.53
CA ARG A 91 18.95 -0.03 -0.67
C ARG A 91 20.36 0.31 -1.12
#